data_5b1766688ec6ff6c6f1ff78fdc3bbe49
#
_entry.id   5b1766688ec6ff6c6f1ff78fdc3bbe49
#
_cell.length_a   1.000
_cell.length_b   1.000
_cell.length_c   1.000
_cell.angle_alpha   90.00
_cell.angle_beta   90.00
_cell.angle_gamma   90.00
#
_symmetry.space_group_name_H-M   'P 1'
#
loop_
_entity.id
_entity.type
_entity.pdbx_description
1 polymer ?
#
loop_
_entity_poly.entity_id
_entity_poly.type
_entity_poly.pdbx_seq_one_letter_code
_entity_poly.pdbx_strand_id
1 'polypeptide(L)'
;MKFEDMINTIQLGDCYELIKNIPDKSIDCIYVDVPYYYESGGYGNSDIAKQITKYTKDDLKEKNIYDGFDTKIYDEFIRISKKVNIYIWCSRLQIVETLNYFVSKGYLFNILCWCKTNPIPATHNSWLSDIEYCLNFRENGCKLNDGYELKSKWYVSPLNQNDKSLFNHPTIKPLELVKRHILHSTQPNDIVLDCFCGSGTTCLAAKETDRRYIGMEIDKEYHKIAVDRLNGITANGQTSIFTDFENI
;
A
#
# COMPACT_ATOMS: atom_id res chain seq x y z
N MET A 1 18.79 -6.05 -14.53
CA MET A 1 18.90 -4.74 -13.86
C MET A 1 19.74 -4.95 -12.59
N LYS A 2 20.59 -4.00 -12.22
CA LYS A 2 21.34 -4.11 -10.95
C LYS A 2 20.46 -3.60 -9.81
N PHE A 3 20.63 -4.17 -8.63
CA PHE A 3 19.86 -3.80 -7.43
C PHE A 3 20.03 -2.33 -7.06
N GLU A 4 21.25 -1.82 -7.16
CA GLU A 4 21.59 -0.42 -6.86
C GLU A 4 20.80 0.57 -7.75
N ASP A 5 20.54 0.18 -9.01
CA ASP A 5 19.79 1.00 -9.96
C ASP A 5 18.28 1.06 -9.64
N MET A 6 17.79 0.14 -8.80
CA MET A 6 16.39 0.10 -8.37
C MET A 6 16.12 1.04 -7.18
N ILE A 7 17.16 1.37 -6.39
CA ILE A 7 17.00 2.15 -5.16
C ILE A 7 16.59 3.60 -5.50
N ASN A 8 15.60 4.11 -4.79
CA ASN A 8 14.96 5.43 -4.99
C ASN A 8 14.30 5.60 -6.36
N THR A 9 13.81 4.52 -6.94
CA THR A 9 13.08 4.54 -8.19
C THR A 9 11.80 3.72 -8.11
N ILE A 10 10.88 3.95 -9.07
CA ILE A 10 9.73 3.09 -9.32
C ILE A 10 9.98 2.39 -10.66
N GLN A 11 9.98 1.06 -10.65
CA GLN A 11 10.21 0.23 -11.81
C GLN A 11 8.88 -0.08 -12.51
N LEU A 12 8.84 0.11 -13.83
CA LEU A 12 7.71 -0.34 -14.66
C LEU A 12 7.89 -1.80 -15.02
N GLY A 13 6.99 -2.66 -14.58
CA GLY A 13 7.02 -4.08 -14.94
C GLY A 13 6.35 -4.99 -13.94
N ASP A 14 6.35 -6.27 -14.26
CA ASP A 14 5.81 -7.33 -13.41
C ASP A 14 6.69 -7.53 -12.18
N CYS A 15 6.09 -7.38 -11.00
CA CYS A 15 6.80 -7.52 -9.72
C CYS A 15 7.35 -8.94 -9.51
N TYR A 16 6.71 -9.98 -10.04
CA TYR A 16 7.20 -11.37 -9.94
C TYR A 16 8.51 -11.59 -10.71
N GLU A 17 8.76 -10.78 -11.74
CA GLU A 17 10.04 -10.81 -12.47
C GLU A 17 11.05 -9.82 -11.88
N LEU A 18 10.61 -8.63 -11.52
CA LEU A 18 11.48 -7.58 -11.00
C LEU A 18 12.08 -7.95 -9.64
N ILE A 19 11.31 -8.58 -8.75
CA ILE A 19 11.74 -8.97 -7.40
C ILE A 19 12.92 -9.95 -7.41
N LYS A 20 13.09 -10.73 -8.47
CA LYS A 20 14.20 -11.66 -8.66
C LYS A 20 15.57 -10.95 -8.75
N ASN A 21 15.58 -9.66 -9.10
CA ASN A 21 16.80 -8.84 -9.13
C ASN A 21 17.20 -8.30 -7.74
N ILE A 22 16.35 -8.47 -6.73
CA ILE A 22 16.63 -8.04 -5.36
C ILE A 22 17.39 -9.15 -4.64
N PRO A 23 18.58 -8.86 -4.09
CA PRO A 23 19.38 -9.85 -3.35
C PRO A 23 18.68 -10.33 -2.08
N ASP A 24 19.02 -11.51 -1.63
CA ASP A 24 18.60 -12.02 -0.32
C ASP A 24 19.00 -11.05 0.79
N LYS A 25 18.12 -10.89 1.78
CA LYS A 25 18.38 -10.09 3.00
C LYS A 25 18.88 -8.67 2.73
N SER A 26 18.25 -7.99 1.76
CA SER A 26 18.63 -6.63 1.37
C SER A 26 17.57 -5.55 1.71
N ILE A 27 16.32 -5.95 1.98
CA ILE A 27 15.20 -5.05 2.26
C ILE A 27 14.92 -4.98 3.76
N ASP A 28 14.68 -3.77 4.27
CA ASP A 28 14.42 -3.51 5.69
C ASP A 28 12.93 -3.56 6.03
N CYS A 29 12.07 -3.13 5.11
CA CYS A 29 10.62 -3.16 5.26
C CYS A 29 9.95 -3.42 3.92
N ILE A 30 8.92 -4.26 3.91
CA ILE A 30 8.02 -4.44 2.77
C ILE A 30 6.66 -3.86 3.18
N TYR A 31 6.15 -2.96 2.37
CA TYR A 31 4.87 -2.30 2.62
C TYR A 31 4.05 -2.29 1.34
N VAL A 32 3.03 -3.13 1.27
CA VAL A 32 2.27 -3.39 0.05
C VAL A 32 0.77 -3.27 0.25
N ASP A 33 0.10 -2.74 -0.76
CA ASP A 33 -1.36 -2.74 -0.91
C ASP A 33 -1.69 -3.71 -2.06
N VAL A 34 -1.89 -4.98 -1.71
CA VAL A 34 -2.04 -6.05 -2.71
C VAL A 34 -3.34 -5.92 -3.50
N PRO A 35 -3.40 -6.41 -4.74
CA PRO A 35 -4.66 -6.52 -5.47
C PRO A 35 -5.71 -7.30 -4.65
N TYR A 36 -6.90 -6.70 -4.46
CA TYR A 36 -7.93 -7.27 -3.61
C TYR A 36 -8.78 -8.30 -4.35
N TYR A 37 -9.14 -9.37 -3.64
CA TYR A 37 -10.26 -10.21 -4.06
C TYR A 37 -11.57 -9.51 -3.74
N TYR A 38 -12.41 -9.38 -4.74
CA TYR A 38 -13.77 -8.87 -4.59
C TYR A 38 -14.77 -9.98 -4.84
N GLU A 39 -15.65 -10.23 -3.87
CA GLU A 39 -16.82 -11.07 -4.14
C GLU A 39 -17.72 -10.43 -5.21
N SER A 40 -18.20 -11.23 -6.14
CA SER A 40 -19.16 -10.82 -7.16
C SER A 40 -20.58 -10.57 -6.61
N GLY A 41 -20.69 -10.16 -5.35
CA GLY A 41 -21.93 -9.83 -4.65
C GLY A 41 -22.34 -8.38 -4.88
N GLY A 42 -23.51 -8.17 -5.46
CA GLY A 42 -24.03 -6.90 -5.94
C GLY A 42 -23.98 -5.77 -4.91
N TYR A 43 -23.31 -4.71 -5.27
CA TYR A 43 -23.70 -3.39 -4.82
C TYR A 43 -25.11 -3.11 -5.34
N GLY A 44 -26.00 -2.63 -4.47
CA GLY A 44 -27.42 -2.52 -4.76
C GLY A 44 -27.77 -1.85 -6.07
N ASN A 45 -29.02 -2.05 -6.48
CA ASN A 45 -29.60 -1.54 -7.74
C ASN A 45 -29.78 -0.02 -7.82
N SER A 46 -29.26 0.78 -6.88
CA SER A 46 -29.32 2.24 -6.98
C SER A 46 -28.42 2.76 -8.10
N ASP A 47 -28.84 3.77 -8.83
CA ASP A 47 -28.07 4.34 -9.95
C ASP A 47 -26.71 4.89 -9.49
N ILE A 48 -26.62 5.39 -8.26
CA ILE A 48 -25.39 5.86 -7.62
C ILE A 48 -24.44 4.68 -7.35
N ALA A 49 -24.96 3.57 -6.83
CA ALA A 49 -24.17 2.36 -6.59
C ALA A 49 -23.67 1.76 -7.91
N LYS A 50 -24.48 1.77 -8.96
CA LYS A 50 -24.10 1.33 -10.31
C LYS A 50 -23.02 2.23 -10.93
N GLN A 51 -23.11 3.55 -10.79
CA GLN A 51 -22.10 4.47 -11.30
C GLN A 51 -20.75 4.26 -10.58
N ILE A 52 -20.74 4.26 -9.24
CA ILE A 52 -19.52 4.05 -8.46
C ILE A 52 -18.90 2.67 -8.77
N THR A 53 -19.75 1.64 -8.94
CA THR A 53 -19.27 0.28 -9.20
C THR A 53 -18.79 0.11 -10.63
N LYS A 54 -19.39 0.77 -11.59
CA LYS A 54 -19.01 0.67 -13.01
C LYS A 54 -17.63 1.25 -13.24
N TYR A 55 -17.36 2.47 -12.75
CA TYR A 55 -16.06 3.12 -12.91
C TYR A 55 -14.92 2.36 -12.20
N THR A 56 -15.19 1.79 -11.01
CA THR A 56 -14.15 1.06 -10.28
C THR A 56 -13.95 -0.38 -10.76
N LYS A 57 -15.01 -1.08 -11.14
CA LYS A 57 -14.90 -2.49 -11.56
C LYS A 57 -14.39 -2.66 -12.98
N ASP A 58 -14.81 -1.80 -13.88
CA ASP A 58 -14.41 -1.90 -15.29
C ASP A 58 -12.92 -1.50 -15.41
N ASP A 59 -12.50 -0.41 -14.77
CA ASP A 59 -11.09 0.01 -14.72
C ASP A 59 -10.18 -1.03 -14.07
N LEU A 60 -10.60 -1.65 -12.95
CA LEU A 60 -9.81 -2.65 -12.26
C LEU A 60 -9.75 -3.99 -13.02
N LYS A 61 -10.81 -4.35 -13.77
CA LYS A 61 -10.82 -5.54 -14.61
C LYS A 61 -9.94 -5.39 -15.85
N GLU A 62 -9.99 -4.25 -16.51
CA GLU A 62 -9.13 -3.96 -17.67
C GLU A 62 -7.65 -3.98 -17.30
N LYS A 63 -7.33 -3.65 -16.03
CA LYS A 63 -5.96 -3.63 -15.50
C LYS A 63 -5.52 -4.92 -14.81
N ASN A 64 -6.31 -6.00 -14.88
CA ASN A 64 -6.06 -7.29 -14.21
C ASN A 64 -5.80 -7.20 -12.68
N ILE A 65 -6.31 -6.15 -12.01
CA ILE A 65 -6.13 -5.92 -10.57
C ILE A 65 -7.28 -6.54 -9.75
N TYR A 66 -8.27 -7.13 -10.41
CA TYR A 66 -9.52 -7.57 -9.78
C TYR A 66 -9.48 -9.01 -9.22
N ASP A 67 -8.58 -9.84 -9.70
CA ASP A 67 -8.56 -11.27 -9.39
C ASP A 67 -7.53 -11.67 -8.31
N GLY A 68 -7.10 -10.70 -7.49
CA GLY A 68 -6.10 -10.95 -6.47
C GLY A 68 -4.68 -11.04 -7.04
N PHE A 69 -3.82 -11.79 -6.36
CA PHE A 69 -2.41 -11.96 -6.72
C PHE A 69 -1.93 -13.37 -6.34
N ASP A 70 -0.80 -13.81 -6.91
CA ASP A 70 -0.20 -15.10 -6.57
C ASP A 70 0.58 -14.98 -5.25
N THR A 71 0.11 -15.70 -4.23
CA THR A 71 0.71 -15.70 -2.87
C THR A 71 2.13 -16.27 -2.82
N LYS A 72 2.64 -16.88 -3.89
CA LYS A 72 4.06 -17.29 -4.00
C LYS A 72 5.02 -16.11 -3.79
N ILE A 73 4.60 -14.88 -4.04
CA ILE A 73 5.40 -13.69 -3.78
C ILE A 73 5.79 -13.58 -2.29
N TYR A 74 5.06 -14.19 -1.39
CA TYR A 74 5.39 -14.18 0.04
C TYR A 74 6.72 -14.90 0.36
N ASP A 75 7.08 -15.94 -0.40
CA ASP A 75 8.38 -16.58 -0.27
C ASP A 75 9.50 -15.61 -0.66
N GLU A 76 9.29 -14.83 -1.73
CA GLU A 76 10.22 -13.78 -2.13
C GLU A 76 10.31 -12.66 -1.08
N PHE A 77 9.19 -12.25 -0.49
CA PHE A 77 9.20 -11.26 0.60
C PHE A 77 10.06 -11.73 1.78
N ILE A 78 9.95 -13.00 2.15
CA ILE A 78 10.77 -13.57 3.21
C ILE A 78 12.25 -13.63 2.79
N ARG A 79 12.53 -14.07 1.56
CA ARG A 79 13.90 -14.20 1.02
C ARG A 79 14.67 -12.88 1.06
N ILE A 80 14.04 -11.80 0.56
CA ILE A 80 14.69 -10.49 0.42
C ILE A 80 14.75 -9.70 1.73
N SER A 81 13.95 -10.04 2.74
CA SER A 81 13.92 -9.33 4.02
C SER A 81 15.19 -9.57 4.84
N LYS A 82 15.88 -8.53 5.31
CA LYS A 82 16.98 -8.64 6.29
C LYS A 82 16.49 -9.30 7.58
N LYS A 83 15.34 -8.86 8.05
CA LYS A 83 14.44 -9.46 9.03
C LYS A 83 13.03 -9.25 8.54
N VAL A 84 12.16 -10.23 8.71
CA VAL A 84 10.77 -10.07 8.30
C VAL A 84 10.13 -8.90 9.04
N ASN A 85 9.75 -7.88 8.27
CA ASN A 85 9.04 -6.67 8.68
C ASN A 85 8.17 -6.27 7.50
N ILE A 86 6.95 -6.81 7.46
CA ILE A 86 6.08 -6.79 6.28
C ILE A 86 4.71 -6.25 6.68
N TYR A 87 4.21 -5.29 5.93
CA TYR A 87 2.86 -4.74 6.02
C TYR A 87 2.10 -5.09 4.74
N ILE A 88 0.95 -5.75 4.88
CA ILE A 88 0.11 -6.17 3.76
C ILE A 88 -1.30 -5.62 3.97
N TRP A 89 -1.69 -4.63 3.19
CA TRP A 89 -3.08 -4.24 3.06
C TRP A 89 -3.80 -5.26 2.20
N CYS A 90 -4.92 -5.76 2.67
CA CYS A 90 -5.67 -6.80 1.97
C CYS A 90 -7.17 -6.69 2.24
N SER A 91 -7.96 -7.31 1.36
CA SER A 91 -9.39 -7.45 1.58
C SER A 91 -9.69 -8.42 2.72
N ARG A 92 -10.90 -8.34 3.30
CA ARG A 92 -11.36 -9.27 4.35
C ARG A 92 -11.26 -10.75 3.95
N LEU A 93 -11.35 -11.04 2.65
CA LEU A 93 -11.28 -12.40 2.11
C LEU A 93 -9.86 -12.98 2.12
N GLN A 94 -8.86 -12.12 2.07
CA GLN A 94 -7.46 -12.52 2.02
C GLN A 94 -6.82 -12.63 3.42
N ILE A 95 -7.50 -12.14 4.47
CA ILE A 95 -6.94 -12.10 5.84
C ILE A 95 -6.55 -13.50 6.31
N VAL A 96 -7.43 -14.49 6.19
CA VAL A 96 -7.21 -15.84 6.74
C VAL A 96 -6.05 -16.54 6.05
N GLU A 97 -6.00 -16.49 4.73
CA GLU A 97 -4.92 -17.10 3.95
C GLU A 97 -3.58 -16.47 4.27
N THR A 98 -3.52 -15.13 4.26
CA THR A 98 -2.30 -14.38 4.55
C THR A 98 -1.80 -14.62 5.98
N LEU A 99 -2.70 -14.61 6.97
CA LEU A 99 -2.35 -14.95 8.36
C LEU A 99 -1.80 -16.38 8.47
N ASN A 100 -2.48 -17.36 7.89
CA ASN A 100 -2.06 -18.74 7.95
C ASN A 100 -0.67 -18.94 7.35
N TYR A 101 -0.38 -18.27 6.23
CA TYR A 101 0.93 -18.37 5.57
C TYR A 101 2.07 -17.92 6.49
N PHE A 102 1.99 -16.74 7.09
CA PHE A 102 3.09 -16.20 7.91
C PHE A 102 3.11 -16.78 9.33
N VAL A 103 1.97 -17.01 9.96
CA VAL A 103 1.88 -17.57 11.32
C VAL A 103 2.38 -19.01 11.36
N SER A 104 2.09 -19.84 10.34
CA SER A 104 2.61 -21.20 10.25
C SER A 104 4.14 -21.25 10.16
N LYS A 105 4.78 -20.20 9.69
CA LYS A 105 6.25 -20.04 9.63
C LYS A 105 6.86 -19.44 10.92
N GLY A 106 6.02 -19.15 11.95
CA GLY A 106 6.46 -18.65 13.25
C GLY A 106 6.64 -17.14 13.37
N TYR A 107 6.17 -16.36 12.40
CA TYR A 107 6.25 -14.90 12.48
C TYR A 107 5.20 -14.32 13.42
N LEU A 108 5.57 -13.28 14.17
CA LEU A 108 4.65 -12.49 14.98
C LEU A 108 3.74 -11.67 14.07
N PHE A 109 2.50 -11.45 14.47
CA PHE A 109 1.58 -10.63 13.68
C PHE A 109 0.83 -9.58 14.50
N ASN A 110 0.37 -8.54 13.82
CA ASN A 110 -0.61 -7.57 14.29
C ASN A 110 -1.64 -7.32 13.18
N ILE A 111 -2.85 -7.01 13.57
CA ILE A 111 -3.89 -6.48 12.69
C ILE A 111 -3.98 -4.99 12.96
N LEU A 112 -3.76 -4.19 11.94
CA LEU A 112 -3.86 -2.74 11.96
C LEU A 112 -5.06 -2.32 11.14
N CYS A 113 -5.70 -1.20 11.51
CA CYS A 113 -6.94 -0.76 10.89
C CYS A 113 -6.86 0.71 10.46
N TRP A 114 -7.34 0.99 9.26
CA TRP A 114 -7.74 2.33 8.87
C TRP A 114 -9.25 2.45 8.98
N CYS A 115 -9.72 3.30 9.92
CA CYS A 115 -11.13 3.56 10.17
C CYS A 115 -11.54 4.84 9.44
N LYS A 116 -12.43 4.73 8.47
CA LYS A 116 -12.90 5.83 7.62
C LYS A 116 -14.04 6.56 8.29
N THR A 117 -13.97 7.90 8.39
CA THR A 117 -15.04 8.70 8.99
C THR A 117 -16.19 9.01 8.01
N ASN A 118 -15.96 8.82 6.71
CA ASN A 118 -16.93 9.05 5.64
C ASN A 118 -17.00 7.88 4.65
N PRO A 119 -17.29 6.65 5.11
CA PRO A 119 -17.35 5.49 4.23
C PRO A 119 -18.50 5.64 3.21
N ILE A 120 -18.41 4.89 2.12
CA ILE A 120 -19.52 4.76 1.17
C ILE A 120 -20.69 4.10 1.92
N PRO A 121 -21.92 4.64 1.84
CA PRO A 121 -23.07 4.05 2.52
C PRO A 121 -23.26 2.58 2.18
N ALA A 122 -23.52 1.76 3.19
CA ALA A 122 -23.86 0.37 2.97
C ALA A 122 -25.21 0.26 2.26
N THR A 123 -25.29 -0.64 1.31
CA THR A 123 -26.52 -1.01 0.63
C THR A 123 -26.92 -2.42 1.08
N HIS A 124 -28.21 -2.63 1.26
CA HIS A 124 -28.76 -3.90 1.75
C HIS A 124 -28.36 -4.29 3.20
N ASN A 125 -28.48 -5.53 3.54
CA ASN A 125 -28.23 -6.08 4.87
C ASN A 125 -26.75 -6.40 5.06
N SER A 126 -25.89 -5.38 5.00
CA SER A 126 -24.44 -5.52 5.17
C SER A 126 -23.88 -4.43 6.09
N TRP A 127 -22.75 -4.73 6.70
CA TRP A 127 -21.98 -3.75 7.47
C TRP A 127 -21.37 -2.70 6.56
N LEU A 128 -21.11 -1.50 7.10
CA LEU A 128 -20.38 -0.45 6.40
C LEU A 128 -18.94 -0.93 6.09
N SER A 129 -18.43 -0.53 4.92
CA SER A 129 -17.02 -0.74 4.56
C SER A 129 -16.16 0.41 5.08
N ASP A 130 -16.27 0.66 6.38
CA ASP A 130 -15.61 1.76 7.09
C ASP A 130 -14.22 1.40 7.62
N ILE A 131 -13.82 0.12 7.52
CA ILE A 131 -12.51 -0.35 7.97
C ILE A 131 -11.75 -1.00 6.80
N GLU A 132 -10.48 -0.62 6.65
CA GLU A 132 -9.49 -1.37 5.87
C GLU A 132 -8.47 -2.01 6.81
N TYR A 133 -8.00 -3.21 6.43
CA TYR A 133 -7.12 -4.01 7.25
C TYR A 133 -5.72 -4.07 6.68
N CYS A 134 -4.73 -3.89 7.56
CA CYS A 134 -3.32 -4.12 7.28
C CYS A 134 -2.79 -5.20 8.22
N LEU A 135 -2.24 -6.25 7.67
CA LEU A 135 -1.56 -7.30 8.43
C LEU A 135 -0.08 -6.97 8.51
N ASN A 136 0.44 -6.80 9.74
CA ASN A 136 1.86 -6.58 9.95
C ASN A 136 2.49 -7.85 10.49
N PHE A 137 3.46 -8.39 9.78
CA PHE A 137 4.24 -9.57 10.17
C PHE A 137 5.66 -9.19 10.53
N ARG A 138 6.17 -9.76 11.63
CA ARG A 138 7.51 -9.44 12.11
C ARG A 138 8.26 -10.67 12.60
N GLU A 139 9.55 -10.69 12.31
CA GLU A 139 10.48 -11.62 12.97
C GLU A 139 10.75 -11.16 14.40
N ASN A 140 10.99 -12.11 15.28
CA ASN A 140 11.36 -11.79 16.66
C ASN A 140 12.66 -10.97 16.69
N GLY A 141 12.69 -9.90 17.48
CA GLY A 141 13.83 -8.99 17.59
C GLY A 141 13.90 -7.90 16.52
N CYS A 142 12.84 -7.71 15.69
CA CYS A 142 12.69 -6.47 14.94
C CYS A 142 12.52 -5.30 15.89
N LYS A 143 13.36 -4.27 15.72
CA LYS A 143 13.21 -3.03 16.49
C LYS A 143 11.97 -2.28 16.04
N LEU A 144 11.23 -1.77 17.02
CA LEU A 144 10.19 -0.78 16.81
C LEU A 144 10.59 0.51 17.51
N ASN A 145 10.39 1.63 16.82
CA ASN A 145 10.69 2.93 17.39
C ASN A 145 9.66 3.31 18.44
N ASP A 146 10.12 4.01 19.47
CA ASP A 146 9.25 4.51 20.54
C ASP A 146 8.43 5.72 20.06
N GLY A 147 7.26 5.83 20.63
CA GLY A 147 6.27 6.86 20.36
C GLY A 147 4.88 6.30 20.60
N TYR A 148 4.14 6.90 21.52
CA TYR A 148 2.81 6.38 21.87
C TYR A 148 1.88 6.34 20.64
N GLU A 149 1.89 7.40 19.85
CA GLU A 149 1.04 7.50 18.65
C GLU A 149 1.47 6.55 17.53
N LEU A 150 2.76 6.26 17.39
CA LEU A 150 3.28 5.31 16.42
C LEU A 150 2.79 3.87 16.71
N LYS A 151 2.53 3.54 17.97
CA LYS A 151 2.14 2.20 18.44
C LYS A 151 0.64 1.91 18.29
N SER A 152 -0.19 2.91 17.97
CA SER A 152 -1.62 2.70 17.81
C SER A 152 -1.91 1.78 16.63
N LYS A 153 -2.76 0.78 16.84
CA LYS A 153 -3.15 -0.19 15.80
C LYS A 153 -4.26 0.30 14.89
N TRP A 154 -4.82 1.45 15.16
CA TRP A 154 -5.87 2.06 14.37
C TRP A 154 -5.52 3.49 13.98
N TYR A 155 -6.00 3.89 12.83
CA TYR A 155 -5.87 5.24 12.28
C TYR A 155 -7.24 5.70 11.81
N VAL A 156 -7.66 6.90 12.20
CA VAL A 156 -8.96 7.47 11.83
C VAL A 156 -8.74 8.67 10.92
N SER A 157 -9.32 8.62 9.75
CA SER A 157 -9.34 9.74 8.82
C SER A 157 -10.50 9.62 7.84
N PRO A 158 -10.91 10.69 7.18
CA PRO A 158 -11.76 10.56 6.01
C PRO A 158 -11.06 9.83 4.85
N LEU A 159 -11.83 9.41 3.86
CA LEU A 159 -11.31 9.02 2.55
C LEU A 159 -10.50 10.17 1.96
N ASN A 160 -9.33 9.87 1.43
CA ASN A 160 -8.41 10.86 0.87
C ASN A 160 -8.90 11.37 -0.50
N GLN A 161 -9.98 12.16 -0.50
CA GLN A 161 -10.61 12.69 -1.70
C GLN A 161 -9.72 13.71 -2.43
N ASN A 162 -8.95 14.49 -1.66
CA ASN A 162 -8.06 15.51 -2.24
C ASN A 162 -6.98 14.88 -3.10
N ASP A 163 -6.24 13.91 -2.57
CA ASP A 163 -5.20 13.23 -3.33
C ASP A 163 -5.78 12.43 -4.51
N LYS A 164 -6.97 11.81 -4.33
CA LYS A 164 -7.65 11.13 -5.43
C LYS A 164 -7.92 12.05 -6.62
N SER A 165 -8.37 13.27 -6.35
CA SER A 165 -8.64 14.25 -7.41
C SER A 165 -7.36 14.87 -7.96
N LEU A 166 -6.35 15.13 -7.11
CA LEU A 166 -5.07 15.72 -7.51
C LEU A 166 -4.24 14.79 -8.39
N PHE A 167 -4.28 13.48 -8.14
CA PHE A 167 -3.45 12.50 -8.82
C PHE A 167 -4.23 11.52 -9.70
N ASN A 168 -5.55 11.71 -9.84
CA ASN A 168 -6.43 10.88 -10.65
C ASN A 168 -6.29 9.36 -10.42
N HIS A 169 -6.22 8.95 -9.14
CA HIS A 169 -6.10 7.54 -8.77
C HIS A 169 -7.22 7.14 -7.81
N PRO A 170 -7.94 6.02 -8.02
CA PRO A 170 -9.17 5.68 -7.30
C PRO A 170 -8.95 5.28 -5.83
N THR A 171 -7.80 4.76 -5.49
CA THR A 171 -7.53 4.14 -4.18
C THR A 171 -6.20 4.60 -3.59
N ILE A 172 -6.15 5.85 -3.09
CA ILE A 172 -4.93 6.38 -2.47
C ILE A 172 -5.03 6.24 -0.95
N LYS A 173 -4.10 5.51 -0.33
CA LYS A 173 -3.98 5.45 1.13
C LYS A 173 -3.57 6.79 1.71
N PRO A 174 -4.02 7.16 2.93
CA PRO A 174 -3.54 8.37 3.60
C PRO A 174 -2.02 8.34 3.80
N LEU A 175 -1.32 9.36 3.32
CA LEU A 175 0.13 9.44 3.40
C LEU A 175 0.64 9.36 4.85
N GLU A 176 0.00 10.08 5.76
CA GLU A 176 0.37 10.11 7.19
C GLU A 176 0.21 8.75 7.88
N LEU A 177 -0.77 7.94 7.46
CA LEU A 177 -0.92 6.56 7.94
C LEU A 177 0.29 5.72 7.54
N VAL A 178 0.71 5.81 6.28
CA VAL A 178 1.86 5.04 5.75
C VAL A 178 3.16 5.51 6.40
N LYS A 179 3.36 6.83 6.52
CA LYS A 179 4.51 7.41 7.25
C LYS A 179 4.60 6.90 8.68
N ARG A 180 3.47 6.88 9.40
CA ARG A 180 3.42 6.39 10.78
C ARG A 180 3.92 4.95 10.90
N HIS A 181 3.48 4.06 10.02
CA HIS A 181 3.93 2.67 10.03
C HIS A 181 5.42 2.53 9.69
N ILE A 182 5.89 3.26 8.68
CA ILE A 182 7.30 3.28 8.27
C ILE A 182 8.17 3.82 9.41
N LEU A 183 7.81 4.97 10.00
CA LEU A 183 8.52 5.55 11.12
C LEU A 183 8.58 4.62 12.33
N HIS A 184 7.51 3.86 12.60
CA HIS A 184 7.47 2.95 13.74
C HIS A 184 8.45 1.78 13.59
N SER A 185 8.68 1.28 12.38
CA SER A 185 9.36 -0.01 12.16
C SER A 185 10.63 0.04 11.32
N THR A 186 11.12 1.23 10.98
CA THR A 186 12.35 1.42 10.20
C THR A 186 13.21 2.55 10.75
N GLN A 187 14.47 2.61 10.29
CA GLN A 187 15.42 3.66 10.61
C GLN A 187 15.70 4.54 9.37
N PRO A 188 16.24 5.76 9.53
CA PRO A 188 16.73 6.54 8.40
C PRO A 188 17.68 5.72 7.51
N ASN A 189 17.57 5.88 6.19
CA ASN A 189 18.28 5.12 5.15
C ASN A 189 17.92 3.64 5.01
N ASP A 190 16.98 3.10 5.78
CA ASP A 190 16.42 1.77 5.51
C ASP A 190 15.71 1.74 4.15
N ILE A 191 15.67 0.58 3.51
CA ILE A 191 15.02 0.38 2.21
C ILE A 191 13.61 -0.18 2.44
N VAL A 192 12.62 0.57 1.96
CA VAL A 192 11.21 0.18 1.93
C VAL A 192 10.84 -0.26 0.52
N LEU A 193 10.29 -1.46 0.38
CA LEU A 193 9.82 -2.01 -0.90
C LEU A 193 8.30 -2.00 -0.98
N ASP A 194 7.77 -1.55 -2.12
CA ASP A 194 6.36 -1.71 -2.51
C ASP A 194 6.25 -2.32 -3.92
N CYS A 195 5.83 -3.58 -3.99
CA CYS A 195 5.70 -4.32 -5.25
C CYS A 195 4.41 -4.03 -6.02
N PHE A 196 3.46 -3.33 -5.41
CA PHE A 196 2.16 -2.98 -5.97
C PHE A 196 1.90 -1.49 -5.74
N CYS A 197 2.86 -0.64 -6.15
CA CYS A 197 2.96 0.71 -5.61
C CYS A 197 1.84 1.67 -6.10
N GLY A 198 1.10 1.31 -7.16
CA GLY A 198 -0.03 2.11 -7.65
C GLY A 198 0.33 3.59 -7.81
N SER A 199 -0.26 4.44 -6.99
CA SER A 199 0.02 5.89 -6.97
C SER A 199 1.30 6.30 -6.24
N GLY A 200 2.11 5.36 -5.76
CA GLY A 200 3.41 5.61 -5.12
C GLY A 200 3.36 6.12 -3.68
N THR A 201 2.25 5.92 -2.95
CA THR A 201 2.12 6.45 -1.57
C THR A 201 3.20 5.93 -0.64
N THR A 202 3.53 4.64 -0.70
CA THR A 202 4.59 4.03 0.12
C THR A 202 5.96 4.64 -0.21
N CYS A 203 6.26 4.79 -1.50
CA CYS A 203 7.54 5.37 -1.95
C CYS A 203 7.67 6.83 -1.52
N LEU A 204 6.58 7.61 -1.62
CA LEU A 204 6.54 8.99 -1.14
C LEU A 204 6.71 9.06 0.39
N ALA A 205 6.01 8.22 1.14
CA ALA A 205 6.14 8.14 2.60
C ALA A 205 7.58 7.79 3.02
N ALA A 206 8.22 6.85 2.33
CA ALA A 206 9.62 6.50 2.57
C ALA A 206 10.54 7.68 2.29
N LYS A 207 10.39 8.35 1.13
CA LYS A 207 11.16 9.53 0.76
C LYS A 207 11.04 10.67 1.78
N GLU A 208 9.81 11.00 2.20
CA GLU A 208 9.55 12.10 3.13
C GLU A 208 9.94 11.78 4.59
N THR A 209 10.31 10.54 4.86
CA THR A 209 10.77 10.10 6.19
C THR A 209 12.25 9.70 6.19
N ASP A 210 13.04 10.13 5.20
CA ASP A 210 14.45 9.83 5.04
C ASP A 210 14.77 8.31 4.88
N ARG A 211 13.83 7.55 4.33
CA ARG A 211 14.04 6.16 3.94
C ARG A 211 14.28 6.09 2.45
N ARG A 212 15.06 5.09 2.03
CA ARG A 212 15.18 4.74 0.62
C ARG A 212 13.97 3.88 0.23
N TYR A 213 13.63 3.87 -1.04
CA TYR A 213 12.50 3.09 -1.52
C TYR A 213 12.80 2.34 -2.80
N ILE A 214 12.03 1.30 -3.06
CA ILE A 214 11.91 0.64 -4.36
C ILE A 214 10.41 0.46 -4.58
N GLY A 215 9.89 1.01 -5.68
CA GLY A 215 8.51 0.78 -6.14
C GLY A 215 8.51 -0.14 -7.36
N MET A 216 7.43 -0.91 -7.53
CA MET A 216 7.16 -1.67 -8.74
C MET A 216 5.71 -1.46 -9.14
N GLU A 217 5.47 -1.17 -10.41
CA GLU A 217 4.13 -0.97 -10.96
C GLU A 217 4.05 -1.54 -12.38
N ILE A 218 3.04 -2.34 -12.64
CA ILE A 218 2.86 -2.99 -13.94
C ILE A 218 2.10 -2.10 -14.93
N ASP A 219 1.19 -1.26 -14.43
CA ASP A 219 0.40 -0.36 -15.25
C ASP A 219 1.19 0.92 -15.57
N LYS A 220 1.31 1.23 -16.87
CA LYS A 220 2.09 2.39 -17.33
C LYS A 220 1.54 3.74 -16.86
N GLU A 221 0.22 3.84 -16.73
CA GLU A 221 -0.43 5.09 -16.30
C GLU A 221 -0.22 5.30 -14.81
N TYR A 222 -0.42 4.25 -14.00
CA TYR A 222 -0.16 4.32 -12.57
C TYR A 222 1.32 4.51 -12.26
N HIS A 223 2.21 3.86 -13.00
CA HIS A 223 3.64 4.12 -12.91
C HIS A 223 3.96 5.60 -13.15
N LYS A 224 3.40 6.19 -14.23
CA LYS A 224 3.60 7.63 -14.50
C LYS A 224 3.07 8.51 -13.36
N ILE A 225 1.86 8.21 -12.87
CA ILE A 225 1.26 8.94 -11.73
C ILE A 225 2.17 8.86 -10.50
N ALA A 226 2.70 7.68 -10.19
CA ALA A 226 3.58 7.48 -9.06
C ALA A 226 4.89 8.27 -9.19
N VAL A 227 5.53 8.24 -10.36
CA VAL A 227 6.75 8.99 -10.64
C VAL A 227 6.50 10.51 -10.58
N ASP A 228 5.42 10.98 -11.20
CA ASP A 228 5.03 12.39 -11.18
C ASP A 228 4.81 12.87 -9.73
N ARG A 229 4.08 12.09 -8.94
CA ARG A 229 3.79 12.39 -7.52
C ARG A 229 5.06 12.48 -6.68
N LEU A 230 6.02 11.59 -6.87
CA LEU A 230 7.32 11.65 -6.20
C LEU A 230 8.14 12.89 -6.58
N ASN A 231 7.89 13.45 -7.75
CA ASN A 231 8.49 14.69 -8.24
C ASN A 231 7.66 15.94 -7.92
N GLY A 232 6.56 15.78 -7.16
CA GLY A 232 5.67 16.89 -6.81
C GLY A 232 4.81 17.40 -7.98
N ILE A 233 4.56 16.57 -9.00
CA ILE A 233 3.75 16.94 -10.17
C ILE A 233 2.35 16.37 -10.01
N THR A 234 1.32 17.22 -10.17
CA THR A 234 -0.09 16.83 -10.14
C THR A 234 -0.58 16.33 -11.49
N ALA A 235 -1.76 15.70 -11.54
CA ALA A 235 -2.39 15.23 -12.77
C ALA A 235 -2.58 16.34 -13.84
N ASN A 236 -2.68 17.60 -13.41
CA ASN A 236 -2.80 18.75 -14.30
C ASN A 236 -1.44 19.31 -14.76
N GLY A 237 -0.32 18.63 -14.44
CA GLY A 237 1.02 19.08 -14.79
C GLY A 237 1.54 20.28 -13.97
N GLN A 238 0.81 20.68 -12.94
CA GLN A 238 1.25 21.72 -12.02
C GLN A 238 2.20 21.14 -10.99
N THR A 239 3.26 21.84 -10.67
CA THR A 239 4.09 21.49 -9.52
C THR A 239 3.26 21.69 -8.27
N SER A 240 2.94 20.60 -7.56
CA SER A 240 2.38 20.73 -6.22
C SER A 240 3.52 21.26 -5.35
N ILE A 241 3.42 22.52 -4.98
CA ILE A 241 4.27 23.08 -3.94
C ILE A 241 3.80 22.39 -2.66
N PHE A 242 4.44 21.29 -2.29
CA PHE A 242 4.47 20.85 -0.91
C PHE A 242 5.39 21.81 -0.16
N THR A 243 4.95 23.08 -0.06
CA THR A 243 5.56 24.05 0.82
C THR A 243 4.89 23.90 2.17
N ASP A 244 5.66 23.43 3.12
CA ASP A 244 5.66 23.84 4.52
C ASP A 244 4.28 24.06 5.16
N PHE A 245 3.69 23.00 5.68
CA PHE A 245 2.84 23.13 6.87
C PHE A 245 3.73 23.07 8.13
N GLU A 246 4.77 23.90 8.18
CA GLU A 246 5.27 24.44 9.43
C GLU A 246 4.44 25.70 9.72
N ASN A 247 3.72 25.68 10.81
CA ASN A 247 2.86 26.69 11.44
C ASN A 247 1.35 26.54 11.18
N ILE A 248 0.72 25.67 11.95
CA ILE A 248 -0.43 26.04 12.84
C ILE A 248 -0.43 25.08 14.01
#